data_0a06a8db89f67d8db43d04eff18c79e5
#
_entry.id   0a06a8db89f67d8db43d04eff18c79e5
#
_cell.length_a   1.000
_cell.length_b   1.000
_cell.length_c   1.000
_cell.angle_alpha   90.00
_cell.angle_beta   90.00
_cell.angle_gamma   90.00
#
_symmetry.space_group_name_H-M   'P 1'
#
loop_
_entity.id
_entity.type
_entity.pdbx_description
1 polymer ?
#
loop_
_entity_poly.entity_id
_entity_poly.type
_entity_poly.pdbx_seq_one_letter_code
_entity_poly.pdbx_strand_id
1 'polypeptide(L)'
;MALALSFIAAGACFAANPHLGTWKLNEAKSELAPGMGKNNTVVYTEMKDKMKVTVDGVDKDGKPRHGVWEGKTDGKAYKTEGNMSWDSMAYKVVNDHTYELTAMKGGKVISSGKSTISADGKTRTVTMSGTMDGKKFKNKAVYDKQ
;
A
#
# COMPACT_ATOMS: atom_id res chain seq x y z
N MET A 1 49.69 -3.18 33.46
CA MET A 1 49.05 -3.69 32.24
C MET A 1 47.56 -3.55 32.39
N ALA A 2 46.97 -2.55 31.73
CA ALA A 2 45.53 -2.32 31.76
C ALA A 2 44.94 -2.91 30.44
N LEU A 3 44.10 -3.92 30.60
CA LEU A 3 43.38 -4.52 29.49
C LEU A 3 42.12 -3.68 29.21
N ALA A 4 42.12 -2.90 28.15
CA ALA A 4 40.93 -2.20 27.69
C ALA A 4 40.00 -3.17 26.99
N LEU A 5 38.89 -3.51 27.64
CA LEU A 5 37.76 -4.22 26.99
C LEU A 5 37.01 -3.23 26.12
N SER A 6 37.20 -3.30 24.82
CA SER A 6 36.38 -2.59 23.85
C SER A 6 35.03 -3.32 23.73
N PHE A 7 33.98 -2.76 24.31
CA PHE A 7 32.60 -3.16 24.03
C PHE A 7 32.24 -2.68 22.63
N ILE A 8 32.20 -3.60 21.66
CA ILE A 8 31.56 -3.35 20.39
C ILE A 8 30.05 -3.48 20.64
N ALA A 9 29.37 -2.37 20.79
CA ALA A 9 27.91 -2.32 20.75
C ALA A 9 27.49 -2.68 19.34
N ALA A 10 27.10 -3.92 19.11
CA ALA A 10 26.38 -4.32 17.91
C ALA A 10 25.02 -3.64 17.97
N GLY A 11 24.90 -2.48 17.34
CA GLY A 11 23.63 -1.83 17.11
C GLY A 11 22.79 -2.76 16.24
N ALA A 12 21.71 -3.30 16.78
CA ALA A 12 20.71 -3.99 16.00
C ALA A 12 20.11 -2.97 15.03
N CYS A 13 20.59 -2.94 13.80
CA CYS A 13 19.93 -2.24 12.71
C CYS A 13 18.61 -2.98 12.44
N PHE A 14 17.51 -2.51 13.04
CA PHE A 14 16.18 -2.90 12.60
C PHE A 14 16.01 -2.31 11.20
N ALA A 15 15.91 -3.18 10.18
CA ALA A 15 15.62 -2.76 8.83
C ALA A 15 14.28 -2.00 8.83
N ALA A 16 14.26 -0.77 8.28
CA ALA A 16 13.04 0.01 8.15
C ALA A 16 12.04 -0.76 7.28
N ASN A 17 10.73 -0.61 7.58
CA ASN A 17 9.67 -1.21 6.79
C ASN A 17 9.78 -0.73 5.32
N PRO A 18 10.01 -1.63 4.34
CA PRO A 18 10.24 -1.24 2.95
C PRO A 18 9.02 -0.60 2.28
N HIS A 19 7.82 -0.79 2.83
CA HIS A 19 6.60 -0.16 2.32
C HIS A 19 6.54 1.35 2.57
N LEU A 20 7.26 1.87 3.57
CA LEU A 20 7.22 3.29 3.94
C LEU A 20 7.81 4.18 2.84
N GLY A 21 7.26 5.36 2.72
CA GLY A 21 7.70 6.40 1.79
C GLY A 21 6.64 6.78 0.77
N THR A 22 7.06 7.53 -0.22
CA THR A 22 6.21 8.04 -1.31
C THR A 22 6.41 7.19 -2.56
N TRP A 23 5.30 6.77 -3.16
CA TRP A 23 5.25 5.92 -4.33
C TRP A 23 4.49 6.60 -5.44
N LYS A 24 5.11 6.75 -6.60
CA LYS A 24 4.46 7.30 -7.80
C LYS A 24 4.17 6.23 -8.83
N LEU A 25 2.96 6.28 -9.38
CA LEU A 25 2.51 5.35 -10.42
C LEU A 25 3.38 5.47 -11.67
N ASN A 26 3.88 4.33 -12.12
CA ASN A 26 4.55 4.18 -13.41
C ASN A 26 3.58 3.51 -14.39
N GLU A 27 2.87 4.31 -15.17
CA GLU A 27 1.85 3.79 -16.09
C GLU A 27 2.44 2.89 -17.17
N ALA A 28 3.66 3.18 -17.64
CA ALA A 28 4.33 2.39 -18.67
C ALA A 28 4.61 0.94 -18.23
N LYS A 29 4.79 0.72 -16.93
CA LYS A 29 5.01 -0.62 -16.34
C LYS A 29 3.74 -1.25 -15.80
N SER A 30 2.63 -0.54 -15.80
CA SER A 30 1.35 -0.97 -15.23
C SER A 30 0.42 -1.55 -16.29
N GLU A 31 -0.45 -2.46 -15.83
CA GLU A 31 -1.56 -3.02 -16.61
C GLU A 31 -2.85 -2.60 -15.91
N LEU A 32 -3.31 -1.39 -16.19
CA LEU A 32 -4.47 -0.80 -15.54
C LEU A 32 -5.76 -1.25 -16.23
N ALA A 33 -6.73 -1.66 -15.44
CA ALA A 33 -8.03 -2.08 -15.96
C ALA A 33 -8.77 -0.89 -16.60
N PRO A 34 -9.33 -1.05 -17.81
CA PRO A 34 -10.07 0.02 -18.47
C PRO A 34 -11.29 0.47 -17.67
N GLY A 35 -11.58 1.77 -17.70
CA GLY A 35 -12.76 2.34 -17.03
C GLY A 35 -12.64 2.40 -15.49
N MET A 36 -11.46 2.21 -14.96
CA MET A 36 -11.16 2.39 -13.55
C MET A 36 -10.33 3.64 -13.31
N GLY A 37 -10.42 4.19 -12.11
CA GLY A 37 -9.55 5.28 -11.69
C GLY A 37 -8.11 4.81 -11.46
N LYS A 38 -7.22 5.77 -11.22
CA LYS A 38 -5.80 5.54 -10.95
C LYS A 38 -5.42 6.15 -9.62
N ASN A 39 -4.57 5.46 -8.87
CA ASN A 39 -3.90 6.02 -7.69
C ASN A 39 -2.53 6.51 -8.15
N ASN A 40 -2.38 7.81 -8.37
CA ASN A 40 -1.15 8.38 -8.93
C ASN A 40 -0.02 8.45 -7.91
N THR A 41 -0.35 8.81 -6.66
CA THR A 41 0.61 8.92 -5.56
C THR A 41 0.06 8.22 -4.33
N VAL A 42 0.88 7.38 -3.73
CA VAL A 42 0.55 6.68 -2.48
C VAL A 42 1.68 6.91 -1.48
N VAL A 43 1.34 7.40 -0.29
CA VAL A 43 2.30 7.69 0.78
C VAL A 43 2.00 6.79 1.98
N TYR A 44 3.00 6.03 2.40
CA TYR A 44 2.96 5.22 3.61
C TYR A 44 3.78 5.90 4.70
N THR A 45 3.16 6.19 5.82
CA THR A 45 3.79 6.82 6.99
C THR A 45 3.60 5.94 8.22
N GLU A 46 4.67 5.67 8.93
CA GLU A 46 4.59 4.97 10.21
C GLU A 46 4.10 5.92 11.30
N MET A 47 3.14 5.45 12.09
CA MET A 47 2.66 6.10 13.30
C MET A 47 2.99 5.22 14.51
N LYS A 48 2.82 5.72 15.75
CA LYS A 48 3.22 5.01 16.97
C LYS A 48 2.75 3.55 17.02
N ASP A 49 1.46 3.29 16.77
CA ASP A 49 0.85 1.95 16.88
C ASP A 49 0.14 1.50 15.59
N LYS A 50 0.25 2.27 14.53
CA LYS A 50 -0.46 2.06 13.27
C LYS A 50 0.29 2.65 12.08
N MET A 51 -0.23 2.42 10.91
CA MET A 51 0.26 2.99 9.67
C MET A 51 -0.79 3.93 9.09
N LYS A 52 -0.33 5.02 8.48
CA LYS A 52 -1.15 5.91 7.68
C LYS A 52 -0.83 5.73 6.21
N VAL A 53 -1.87 5.61 5.39
CA VAL A 53 -1.74 5.54 3.93
C VAL A 53 -2.57 6.66 3.33
N THR A 54 -1.91 7.52 2.57
CA THR A 54 -2.57 8.60 1.83
C THR A 54 -2.52 8.27 0.34
N VAL A 55 -3.66 8.39 -0.33
CA VAL A 55 -3.80 8.09 -1.75
C VAL A 55 -4.34 9.31 -2.47
N ASP A 56 -3.65 9.72 -3.52
CA ASP A 56 -4.08 10.77 -4.44
C ASP A 56 -4.12 10.23 -5.85
N GLY A 57 -5.17 10.54 -6.57
CA GLY A 57 -5.34 10.06 -7.93
C GLY A 57 -6.54 10.67 -8.63
N VAL A 58 -7.07 9.93 -9.57
CA VAL A 58 -8.27 10.31 -10.34
C VAL A 58 -9.25 9.14 -10.39
N ASP A 59 -10.52 9.45 -10.44
CA ASP A 59 -11.57 8.46 -10.66
C ASP A 59 -11.67 8.05 -12.15
N LYS A 60 -12.65 7.21 -12.48
CA LYS A 60 -12.90 6.75 -13.84
C LYS A 60 -13.22 7.89 -14.83
N ASP A 61 -13.71 9.02 -14.34
CA ASP A 61 -14.08 10.20 -15.13
C ASP A 61 -12.97 11.26 -15.16
N GLY A 62 -11.80 10.96 -14.59
CA GLY A 62 -10.66 11.87 -14.51
C GLY A 62 -10.75 12.91 -13.39
N LYS A 63 -11.76 12.82 -12.52
CA LYS A 63 -11.94 13.75 -11.39
C LYS A 63 -10.96 13.40 -10.26
N PRO A 64 -10.41 14.39 -9.57
CA PRO A 64 -9.52 14.16 -8.44
C PRO A 64 -10.19 13.31 -7.35
N ARG A 65 -9.44 12.33 -6.84
CA ARG A 65 -9.81 11.58 -5.65
C ARG A 65 -8.68 11.58 -4.64
N HIS A 66 -9.06 11.59 -3.38
CA HIS A 66 -8.16 11.58 -2.25
C HIS A 66 -8.70 10.65 -1.18
N GLY A 67 -7.83 9.86 -0.59
CA GLY A 67 -8.18 8.96 0.50
C GLY A 67 -7.11 8.92 1.56
N VAL A 68 -7.53 8.76 2.81
CA VAL A 68 -6.67 8.56 3.97
C VAL A 68 -7.14 7.32 4.72
N TRP A 69 -6.23 6.42 4.94
CA TRP A 69 -6.43 5.22 5.75
C TRP A 69 -5.47 5.23 6.92
N GLU A 70 -5.98 4.94 8.11
CA GLU A 70 -5.15 4.73 9.30
C GLU A 70 -5.56 3.43 9.98
N GLY A 71 -4.61 2.55 10.21
CA GLY A 71 -4.89 1.27 10.82
C GLY A 71 -3.66 0.42 11.07
N LYS A 72 -3.89 -0.74 11.67
CA LYS A 72 -2.86 -1.76 11.86
C LYS A 72 -2.82 -2.69 10.65
N THR A 73 -1.68 -3.31 10.43
CA THR A 73 -1.50 -4.32 9.36
C THR A 73 -1.80 -5.73 9.87
N ASP A 74 -2.90 -5.86 10.58
CA ASP A 74 -3.33 -7.07 11.30
C ASP A 74 -4.41 -7.89 10.56
N GLY A 75 -4.76 -7.47 9.34
CA GLY A 75 -5.78 -8.11 8.52
C GLY A 75 -7.21 -7.67 8.82
N LYS A 76 -7.42 -6.78 9.80
CA LYS A 76 -8.73 -6.19 10.08
C LYS A 76 -9.00 -5.01 9.16
N ALA A 77 -10.26 -4.81 8.80
CA ALA A 77 -10.67 -3.66 8.01
C ALA A 77 -10.74 -2.40 8.87
N TYR A 78 -10.11 -1.33 8.39
CA TYR A 78 -10.18 0.01 8.97
C TYR A 78 -10.75 0.97 7.94
N LYS A 79 -11.44 2.00 8.42
CA LYS A 79 -12.09 2.99 7.58
C LYS A 79 -11.10 3.74 6.68
N THR A 80 -11.53 4.02 5.45
CA THR A 80 -10.87 4.95 4.54
C THR A 80 -11.69 6.23 4.47
N GLU A 81 -11.08 7.36 4.84
CA GLU A 81 -11.68 8.68 4.69
C GLU A 81 -11.45 9.22 3.28
N GLY A 82 -12.35 10.05 2.78
CA GLY A 82 -12.24 10.70 1.47
C GLY A 82 -13.24 10.18 0.45
N ASN A 83 -12.93 10.36 -0.83
CA ASN A 83 -13.82 10.04 -1.95
C ASN A 83 -13.34 8.85 -2.78
N MET A 84 -12.82 7.83 -2.14
CA MET A 84 -12.41 6.58 -2.80
C MET A 84 -13.63 5.72 -3.17
N SER A 85 -13.43 4.77 -4.08
CA SER A 85 -14.47 3.80 -4.48
C SER A 85 -14.73 2.70 -3.44
N TRP A 86 -13.97 2.67 -2.38
CA TRP A 86 -14.14 1.80 -1.20
C TRP A 86 -14.26 2.66 0.06
N ASP A 87 -14.83 2.11 1.11
CA ASP A 87 -15.00 2.79 2.41
C ASP A 87 -14.14 2.21 3.53
N SER A 88 -13.59 1.02 3.33
CA SER A 88 -12.65 0.41 4.26
C SER A 88 -11.62 -0.48 3.54
N MET A 89 -10.47 -0.64 4.16
CA MET A 89 -9.36 -1.43 3.65
C MET A 89 -8.74 -2.25 4.77
N ALA A 90 -8.37 -3.48 4.47
CA ALA A 90 -7.57 -4.32 5.34
C ALA A 90 -6.19 -4.54 4.73
N TYR A 91 -5.16 -4.42 5.55
CA TYR A 91 -3.79 -4.78 5.23
C TYR A 91 -3.35 -5.91 6.15
N LYS A 92 -2.81 -6.97 5.59
CA LYS A 92 -2.26 -8.10 6.34
C LYS A 92 -0.83 -8.36 5.92
N VAL A 93 0.08 -8.40 6.87
CA VAL A 93 1.48 -8.76 6.62
C VAL A 93 1.57 -10.23 6.24
N VAL A 94 2.15 -10.51 5.06
CA VAL A 94 2.53 -11.86 4.62
C VAL A 94 4.00 -12.12 4.96
N ASN A 95 4.85 -11.15 4.60
CA ASN A 95 6.27 -11.10 4.93
C ASN A 95 6.73 -9.64 4.88
N ASP A 96 8.02 -9.37 5.10
CA ASP A 96 8.57 -8.01 5.16
C ASP A 96 8.33 -7.17 3.89
N HIS A 97 8.17 -7.82 2.74
CA HIS A 97 8.00 -7.17 1.44
C HIS A 97 6.59 -7.28 0.88
N THR A 98 5.67 -8.00 1.52
CA THR A 98 4.34 -8.29 0.95
C THR A 98 3.23 -8.07 1.96
N TYR A 99 2.23 -7.28 1.55
CA TYR A 99 0.93 -7.16 2.21
C TYR A 99 -0.17 -7.80 1.36
N GLU A 100 -1.08 -8.51 1.99
CA GLU A 100 -2.41 -8.77 1.43
C GLU A 100 -3.30 -7.56 1.64
N LEU A 101 -4.07 -7.22 0.60
CA LEU A 101 -4.98 -6.09 0.57
C LEU A 101 -6.41 -6.59 0.35
N THR A 102 -7.34 -6.03 1.10
CA THR A 102 -8.78 -6.28 0.90
C THR A 102 -9.53 -4.97 0.96
N ALA A 103 -10.15 -4.57 -0.15
CA ALA A 103 -10.99 -3.38 -0.22
C ALA A 103 -12.46 -3.76 -0.05
N MET A 104 -13.16 -3.00 0.77
CA MET A 104 -14.55 -3.25 1.13
C MET A 104 -15.41 -2.01 0.88
N LYS A 105 -16.68 -2.23 0.60
CA LYS A 105 -17.70 -1.20 0.51
C LYS A 105 -19.01 -1.73 1.09
N GLY A 106 -19.59 -1.00 2.04
CA GLY A 106 -20.82 -1.41 2.69
C GLY A 106 -20.71 -2.78 3.38
N GLY A 107 -19.56 -3.10 3.95
CA GLY A 107 -19.29 -4.40 4.60
C GLY A 107 -19.04 -5.57 3.66
N LYS A 108 -19.01 -5.33 2.32
CA LYS A 108 -18.74 -6.37 1.32
C LYS A 108 -17.35 -6.20 0.71
N VAL A 109 -16.65 -7.30 0.49
CA VAL A 109 -15.39 -7.30 -0.24
C VAL A 109 -15.67 -7.02 -1.73
N ILE A 110 -15.07 -5.94 -2.25
CA ILE A 110 -15.18 -5.56 -3.67
C ILE A 110 -13.93 -5.89 -4.46
N SER A 111 -12.77 -5.95 -3.81
CA SER A 111 -11.53 -6.41 -4.43
C SER A 111 -10.53 -6.88 -3.39
N SER A 112 -9.61 -7.73 -3.82
CA SER A 112 -8.51 -8.21 -3.00
C SER A 112 -7.27 -8.45 -3.86
N GLY A 113 -6.13 -8.47 -3.23
CA GLY A 113 -4.85 -8.70 -3.91
C GLY A 113 -3.66 -8.54 -3.00
N LYS A 114 -2.53 -8.15 -3.57
CA LYS A 114 -1.25 -8.03 -2.88
C LYS A 114 -0.50 -6.78 -3.28
N SER A 115 0.25 -6.24 -2.35
CA SER A 115 1.27 -5.21 -2.57
C SER A 115 2.63 -5.80 -2.23
N THR A 116 3.54 -5.81 -3.20
CA THR A 116 4.88 -6.39 -3.03
C THR A 116 5.94 -5.34 -3.35
N ILE A 117 6.93 -5.24 -2.48
CA ILE A 117 8.10 -4.36 -2.67
C ILE A 117 9.25 -5.21 -3.22
N SER A 118 9.93 -4.71 -4.25
CA SER A 118 11.12 -5.36 -4.81
C SER A 118 12.25 -5.48 -3.78
N ALA A 119 13.19 -6.41 -4.02
CA ALA A 119 14.31 -6.66 -3.11
C ALA A 119 15.17 -5.41 -2.87
N ASP A 120 15.33 -4.54 -3.88
CA ASP A 120 16.08 -3.28 -3.79
C ASP A 120 15.27 -2.14 -3.13
N GLY A 121 14.00 -2.37 -2.79
CA GLY A 121 13.12 -1.39 -2.15
C GLY A 121 12.62 -0.26 -3.04
N LYS A 122 12.87 -0.31 -4.35
CA LYS A 122 12.61 0.81 -5.29
C LYS A 122 11.31 0.68 -6.07
N THR A 123 10.74 -0.51 -6.16
CA THR A 123 9.53 -0.79 -6.94
C THR A 123 8.47 -1.43 -6.06
N ARG A 124 7.25 -0.93 -6.16
CA ARG A 124 6.07 -1.50 -5.52
C ARG A 124 5.10 -1.96 -6.60
N THR A 125 4.72 -3.22 -6.55
CA THR A 125 3.72 -3.81 -7.47
C THR A 125 2.47 -4.16 -6.69
N VAL A 126 1.33 -3.63 -7.13
CA VAL A 126 0.02 -3.89 -6.54
C VAL A 126 -0.83 -4.62 -7.56
N THR A 127 -1.23 -5.83 -7.23
CA THR A 127 -2.20 -6.60 -8.03
C THR A 127 -3.50 -6.67 -7.25
N MET A 128 -4.59 -6.24 -7.88
CA MET A 128 -5.93 -6.31 -7.32
C MET A 128 -6.88 -6.94 -8.32
N SER A 129 -7.80 -7.74 -7.84
CA SER A 129 -8.88 -8.29 -8.63
C SER A 129 -10.19 -8.24 -7.84
N GLY A 130 -11.29 -8.17 -8.53
CA GLY A 130 -12.59 -8.09 -7.89
C GLY A 130 -13.71 -7.85 -8.90
N THR A 131 -14.80 -7.29 -8.40
CA THR A 131 -15.96 -6.94 -9.20
C THR A 131 -16.32 -5.48 -8.96
N MET A 132 -16.50 -4.73 -10.05
CA MET A 132 -16.95 -3.35 -10.01
C MET A 132 -18.08 -3.16 -11.03
N ASP A 133 -19.22 -2.61 -10.57
CA ASP A 133 -20.42 -2.45 -11.38
C ASP A 133 -20.87 -3.76 -12.09
N GLY A 134 -20.78 -4.88 -11.37
CA GLY A 134 -21.14 -6.21 -11.87
C GLY A 134 -20.12 -6.85 -12.82
N LYS A 135 -19.01 -6.18 -13.12
CA LYS A 135 -17.95 -6.67 -14.01
C LYS A 135 -16.71 -7.07 -13.23
N LYS A 136 -16.15 -8.22 -13.57
CA LYS A 136 -14.86 -8.66 -13.05
C LYS A 136 -13.74 -7.81 -13.63
N PHE A 137 -12.77 -7.45 -12.79
CA PHE A 137 -11.55 -6.75 -13.21
C PHE A 137 -10.31 -7.38 -12.60
N LYS A 138 -9.18 -7.15 -13.27
CA LYS A 138 -7.84 -7.41 -12.75
C LYS A 138 -6.98 -6.20 -13.06
N ASN A 139 -6.26 -5.72 -12.07
CA ASN A 139 -5.45 -4.51 -12.16
C ASN A 139 -4.05 -4.79 -11.61
N LYS A 140 -3.03 -4.38 -12.34
CA LYS A 140 -1.63 -4.41 -11.90
C LYS A 140 -1.06 -3.01 -12.01
N ALA A 141 -0.80 -2.40 -10.87
CA ALA A 141 -0.19 -1.07 -10.78
C ALA A 141 1.25 -1.19 -10.28
N VAL A 142 2.17 -0.59 -11.00
CA VAL A 142 3.59 -0.52 -10.65
C VAL A 142 3.93 0.91 -10.26
N TYR A 143 4.60 1.04 -9.13
CA TYR A 143 5.01 2.32 -8.56
C TYR A 143 6.51 2.38 -8.38
N ASP A 144 7.07 3.54 -8.61
CA ASP A 144 8.47 3.85 -8.33
C ASP A 144 8.60 4.65 -7.04
N LYS A 145 9.56 4.30 -6.21
CA LYS A 145 9.85 5.00 -4.96
C LYS A 145 10.48 6.37 -5.26
N GLN A 146 10.01 7.37 -4.52
CA GLN A 146 10.52 8.74 -4.64
C GLN A 146 11.60 9.04 -3.60
#